data_26a53fb1b6c60bd6c09ccb6f259de319
#
_entry.id   26a53fb1b6c60bd6c09ccb6f259de319
#
_cell.length_a   1.000
_cell.length_b   1.000
_cell.length_c   1.000
_cell.angle_alpha   90.00
_cell.angle_beta   90.00
_cell.angle_gamma   90.00
#
_symmetry.space_group_name_H-M   'P 1'
#
loop_
_entity.id
_entity.type
_entity.pdbx_description
1 polymer ?
#
loop_
_entity_poly.entity_id
_entity_poly.type
_entity_poly.pdbx_seq_one_letter_code
_entity_poly.pdbx_strand_id
1 'polypeptide(L)' 'MANKIIGIDLGGTSIKFGILTLEGEVQDKWAIPTNILSDGKHIVPDIIESINHR' A
#
# COMPACT_ATOMS: atom_id res chain seq x y z
N MET A 1 -1.90 11.25 18.34
CA MET A 1 -1.70 10.38 17.18
C MET A 1 -2.55 10.82 16.01
N ALA A 2 -1.98 10.91 14.84
CA ALA A 2 -2.74 11.33 13.68
C ALA A 2 -3.67 10.21 13.23
N ASN A 3 -4.92 10.56 12.97
CA ASN A 3 -5.88 9.63 12.45
C ASN A 3 -5.76 9.62 10.92
N LYS A 4 -5.25 8.55 10.39
CA LYS A 4 -4.99 8.42 8.95
C LYS A 4 -5.61 7.15 8.42
N ILE A 5 -5.95 7.19 7.15
CA ILE A 5 -6.51 6.05 6.44
C ILE A 5 -5.49 5.63 5.41
N ILE A 6 -5.21 4.34 5.34
CA ILE A 6 -4.35 3.78 4.31
C ILE A 6 -5.24 3.11 3.29
N GLY A 7 -5.18 3.60 2.04
CA GLY A 7 -5.87 2.98 0.93
C GLY A 7 -4.90 2.10 0.15
N ILE A 8 -5.32 0.91 -0.20
CA ILE A 8 -4.51 -0.03 -0.96
C ILE A 8 -5.29 -0.49 -2.17
N ASP A 9 -4.69 -0.34 -3.33
CA ASP A 9 -5.28 -0.78 -4.60
C ASP A 9 -4.41 -1.87 -5.21
N LEU A 10 -4.93 -3.08 -5.25
CA LEU A 10 -4.23 -4.23 -5.79
C LEU A 10 -4.49 -4.32 -7.29
N GLY A 11 -3.45 -4.05 -8.07
CA GLY A 11 -3.50 -4.24 -9.51
C GLY A 11 -2.76 -5.49 -9.95
N GLY A 12 -2.92 -5.85 -11.21
CA GLY A 12 -2.24 -7.02 -11.77
C GLY A 12 -0.73 -6.84 -11.90
N THR A 13 -0.26 -5.60 -11.99
CA THR A 13 1.16 -5.30 -12.20
C THR A 13 1.76 -4.50 -11.06
N SER A 14 0.95 -3.85 -10.25
CA SER A 14 1.46 -3.04 -9.14
C SER A 14 0.45 -2.96 -8.02
N ILE A 15 0.97 -2.66 -6.83
CA ILE A 15 0.14 -2.37 -5.65
C ILE A 15 0.32 -0.89 -5.36
N LYS A 16 -0.78 -0.15 -5.35
CA LYS A 16 -0.76 1.28 -5.11
C LYS A 16 -1.23 1.58 -3.70
N PHE A 17 -0.53 2.48 -3.04
CA PHE A 17 -0.81 2.87 -1.67
C PHE A 17 -1.11 4.34 -1.60
N GLY A 18 -1.96 4.72 -0.67
CA GLY A 18 -2.21 6.12 -0.36
C GLY A 18 -2.46 6.30 1.12
N ILE A 19 -1.86 7.32 1.71
CA ILE A 19 -2.14 7.72 3.08
C ILE A 19 -2.98 8.98 3.01
N LEU A 20 -4.17 8.91 3.60
CA LEU A 20 -5.12 10.01 3.58
C LEU A 20 -5.43 10.47 5.00
N THR A 21 -5.77 11.75 5.14
CA THR A 21 -6.35 12.24 6.38
C THR A 21 -7.82 11.86 6.45
N LEU A 22 -8.43 12.04 7.62
CA LEU A 22 -9.87 11.80 7.77
C LEU A 22 -10.70 12.77 6.92
N GLU A 23 -10.12 13.89 6.50
CA GLU A 23 -10.78 14.86 5.65
C GLU A 23 -10.66 14.53 4.16
N GLY A 24 -9.93 13.45 3.84
CA GLY A 24 -9.79 13.01 2.48
C GLY A 24 -8.59 13.58 1.73
N GLU A 25 -7.69 14.27 2.42
CA GLU A 25 -6.48 14.78 1.78
C GLU A 25 -5.44 13.66 1.67
N VAL A 26 -4.88 13.51 0.48
CA VAL A 26 -3.80 12.55 0.26
C VAL A 26 -2.50 13.16 0.75
N GLN A 27 -1.89 12.54 1.76
CA GLN A 27 -0.64 13.02 2.32
C GLN A 27 0.57 12.35 1.66
N ASP A 28 0.43 11.10 1.26
CA ASP A 28 1.50 10.38 0.61
C ASP A 28 0.89 9.31 -0.26
N LYS A 29 1.58 8.97 -1.33
CA LYS A 29 1.17 7.84 -2.18
C LYS A 29 2.39 7.25 -2.85
N TRP A 30 2.37 5.95 -3.00
CA TRP A 30 3.47 5.23 -3.67
C TRP A 30 2.94 3.93 -4.23
N ALA A 31 3.79 3.26 -5.00
CA ALA A 31 3.43 1.98 -5.58
C ALA A 31 4.64 1.05 -5.54
N ILE A 32 4.35 -0.23 -5.44
CA ILE A 32 5.37 -1.27 -5.57
C ILE A 32 4.92 -2.27 -6.62
N PRO A 33 5.86 -2.99 -7.26
CA PRO A 33 5.48 -4.05 -8.20
C PRO A 33 4.73 -5.16 -7.47
N THR A 34 3.73 -5.72 -8.13
CA THR A 34 3.05 -6.90 -7.61
C THR A 34 3.93 -8.11 -7.82
N ASN A 35 4.31 -8.77 -6.74
CA ASN A 35 5.06 -10.01 -6.83
C ASN A 35 4.10 -11.18 -6.92
N ILE A 36 3.88 -11.66 -8.13
CA ILE A 36 2.95 -12.76 -8.38
C ILE A 36 3.62 -14.13 -8.32
N LEU A 37 4.93 -14.17 -8.09
CA LEU A 37 5.64 -15.43 -7.92
C LEU A 37 5.15 -16.12 -6.63
N SER A 38 5.23 -17.43 -6.60
CA SER A 38 4.79 -18.20 -5.43
C SER A 38 3.30 -18.04 -5.14
N ASP A 39 2.48 -17.89 -6.18
CA ASP A 39 1.02 -17.81 -6.08
C ASP A 39 0.53 -16.65 -5.20
N GLY A 40 1.29 -15.55 -5.23
CA GLY A 40 0.88 -14.36 -4.50
C GLY A 40 1.19 -14.41 -3.01
N LYS A 41 1.99 -15.35 -2.56
CA LYS A 41 2.33 -15.47 -1.13
C LYS A 41 3.10 -14.29 -0.58
N HIS A 42 3.75 -13.52 -1.47
CA HIS A 42 4.53 -12.37 -1.06
C HIS A 42 3.74 -11.07 -1.02
N ILE A 43 2.50 -11.08 -1.47
CA ILE A 43 1.72 -9.83 -1.58
C ILE A 43 1.49 -9.21 -0.21
N VAL A 44 0.97 -9.95 0.74
CA VAL A 44 0.68 -9.41 2.07
C VAL A 44 1.96 -9.00 2.81
N PRO A 45 3.02 -9.84 2.86
CA PRO A 45 4.27 -9.38 3.46
C PRO A 45 4.86 -8.15 2.80
N ASP A 46 4.79 -8.04 1.48
CA ASP A 46 5.30 -6.89 0.76
C ASP A 46 4.52 -5.62 1.12
N ILE A 47 3.21 -5.73 1.28
CA ILE A 47 2.38 -4.60 1.70
C ILE A 47 2.79 -4.13 3.09
N ILE A 48 2.93 -5.05 4.03
CA ILE A 48 3.30 -4.72 5.41
C ILE A 48 4.67 -4.07 5.45
N GLU A 49 5.63 -4.62 4.73
CA GLU A 49 6.98 -4.06 4.69
C GLU A 49 6.98 -2.66 4.11
N SER A 50 6.23 -2.45 3.02
CA SER A 50 6.16 -1.14 2.38
C SER A 50 5.57 -0.09 3.32
N ILE A 51 4.54 -0.44 4.07
CA ILE A 51 3.92 0.47 5.03
C ILE A 51 4.88 0.79 6.17
N ASN A 52 5.63 -0.20 6.64
CA ASN A 52 6.57 -0.01 7.74
C ASN A 52 7.73 0.90 7.38
N HIS A 53 8.03 1.04 6.10
CA HIS A 53 9.08 1.96 5.64
C HIS A 53 8.59 3.40 5.48
N ARG A 54 7.33 3.66 5.75
CA ARG A 54 6.75 4.99 5.74
C ARG A 54 6.50 5.48 7.15
#